data_52c943f22357fec84f71a38f7a7eba99
#
_entry.id   52c943f22357fec84f71a38f7a7eba99
#
_cell.length_a   1.000
_cell.length_b   1.000
_cell.length_c   1.000
_cell.angle_alpha   90.00
_cell.angle_beta   90.00
_cell.angle_gamma   90.00
#
_symmetry.space_group_name_H-M   'P 1'
#
loop_
_entity.id
_entity.type
_entity.pdbx_description
1 polymer ?
#
loop_
_entity_poly.entity_id
_entity_poly.type
_entity_poly.pdbx_seq_one_letter_code
_entity_poly.pdbx_strand_id
1 'polypeptide(L)'
;MAEVLNPTSLETSLSELERWETRYAVPDYAFGKEPNYFLASCKAILPRSGRALAVADGEGRNGVWLAEQGLDVVSVDFSPSAQKKARALARERGV
;
A
#
# COMPACT_ATOMS: atom_id res chain seq x y z
N MET A 1 5.35 3.70 -8.82
CA MET A 1 3.95 3.58 -8.34
C MET A 1 3.21 4.85 -8.73
N ALA A 2 2.03 4.72 -9.32
CA ALA A 2 1.31 5.87 -9.87
C ALA A 2 0.75 6.79 -8.78
N GLU A 3 0.05 6.24 -7.82
CA GLU A 3 -0.64 7.02 -6.80
C GLU A 3 -0.81 6.28 -5.49
N VAL A 4 -0.86 7.07 -4.40
CA VAL A 4 -1.36 6.63 -3.10
C VAL A 4 -2.54 7.53 -2.79
N LEU A 5 -3.74 6.98 -2.78
CA LEU A 5 -4.96 7.73 -2.60
C LEU A 5 -5.50 7.63 -1.18
N ASN A 6 -6.05 8.74 -0.72
CA ASN A 6 -6.78 8.80 0.54
C ASN A 6 -8.27 8.92 0.22
N PRO A 7 -9.04 7.83 0.27
CA PRO A 7 -10.47 7.92 0.04
C PRO A 7 -11.12 8.74 1.16
N THR A 8 -11.76 9.84 0.78
CA THR A 8 -12.59 10.61 1.71
C THR A 8 -13.97 10.01 1.66
N SER A 9 -14.30 9.17 2.60
CA SER A 9 -15.62 8.57 2.70
C SER A 9 -16.33 9.07 3.94
N LEU A 10 -17.52 9.62 3.76
CA LEU A 10 -18.37 10.00 4.87
C LEU A 10 -18.88 8.79 5.64
N GLU A 11 -18.78 7.61 5.01
CA GLU A 11 -19.23 6.36 5.61
C GLU A 11 -18.14 5.66 6.41
N THR A 12 -16.89 6.14 6.33
CA THR A 12 -15.79 5.58 7.10
C THR A 12 -16.02 5.84 8.58
N SER A 13 -16.05 4.79 9.38
CA SER A 13 -16.17 4.89 10.81
C SER A 13 -14.95 5.59 11.39
N LEU A 14 -15.18 6.66 12.20
CA LEU A 14 -14.09 7.35 12.87
C LEU A 14 -13.30 6.41 13.79
N SER A 15 -13.98 5.46 14.47
CA SER A 15 -13.29 4.50 15.33
C SER A 15 -12.39 3.55 14.54
N GLU A 16 -12.79 3.14 13.35
CA GLU A 16 -11.96 2.33 12.47
C GLU A 16 -10.73 3.11 11.99
N LEU A 17 -10.96 4.34 11.51
CA LEU A 17 -9.87 5.18 11.05
C LEU A 17 -8.89 5.47 12.20
N GLU A 18 -9.39 5.82 13.37
CA GLU A 18 -8.55 6.12 14.54
C GLU A 18 -7.72 4.90 14.94
N ARG A 19 -8.31 3.72 14.93
CA ARG A 19 -7.62 2.49 15.29
C ARG A 19 -6.47 2.17 14.33
N TRP A 20 -6.71 2.28 13.04
CA TRP A 20 -5.68 2.02 12.05
C TRP A 20 -4.64 3.13 12.01
N GLU A 21 -5.08 4.41 12.15
CA GLU A 21 -4.15 5.53 12.20
C GLU A 21 -3.20 5.40 13.39
N THR A 22 -3.71 5.02 14.56
CA THR A 22 -2.88 4.77 15.74
C THR A 22 -1.86 3.66 15.50
N ARG A 23 -2.29 2.58 14.85
CA ARG A 23 -1.42 1.46 14.56
C ARG A 23 -0.30 1.83 13.59
N TYR A 24 -0.61 2.67 12.60
CA TYR A 24 0.35 3.06 11.57
C TYR A 24 1.18 4.30 11.93
N ALA A 25 0.85 4.99 13.02
CA ALA A 25 1.55 6.22 13.42
C ALA A 25 2.94 5.96 14.03
N VAL A 26 3.26 4.72 14.36
CA VAL A 26 4.57 4.35 14.89
C VAL A 26 5.61 4.29 13.77
N PRO A 27 6.92 4.48 14.08
CA PRO A 27 7.97 4.46 13.04
C PRO A 27 8.10 3.14 12.29
N ASP A 28 7.88 2.02 12.96
CA ASP A 28 8.02 0.70 12.36
C ASP A 28 6.87 0.38 11.39
N TYR A 29 7.15 -0.50 10.43
CA TYR A 29 6.12 -1.02 9.53
C TYR A 29 5.39 -2.16 10.21
N ALA A 30 4.08 -2.02 10.40
CA ALA A 30 3.26 -2.97 11.18
C ALA A 30 3.32 -4.40 10.64
N PHE A 31 3.40 -4.54 9.31
CA PHE A 31 3.47 -5.84 8.64
C PHE A 31 4.79 -6.04 7.90
N GLY A 32 5.80 -5.21 8.17
CA GLY A 32 7.06 -5.25 7.46
C GLY A 32 6.99 -4.61 6.07
N LYS A 33 8.09 -4.73 5.34
CA LYS A 33 8.24 -4.11 4.01
C LYS A 33 8.15 -5.10 2.86
N GLU A 34 8.11 -6.40 3.17
CA GLU A 34 8.01 -7.43 2.15
C GLU A 34 6.55 -7.72 1.81
N PRO A 35 6.24 -8.13 0.58
CA PRO A 35 4.87 -8.39 0.17
C PRO A 35 4.25 -9.57 0.92
N ASN A 36 2.93 -9.64 0.88
CA ASN A 36 2.21 -10.82 1.35
C ASN A 36 2.77 -12.06 0.65
N TYR A 37 2.99 -13.13 1.40
CA TYR A 37 3.60 -14.35 0.89
C TYR A 37 2.84 -14.94 -0.30
N PHE A 38 1.51 -15.02 -0.20
CA PHE A 38 0.69 -15.56 -1.29
C PHE A 38 0.81 -14.70 -2.55
N LEU A 39 0.74 -13.38 -2.39
CA LEU A 39 0.89 -12.47 -3.53
C LEU A 39 2.24 -12.68 -4.21
N ALA A 40 3.32 -12.75 -3.46
CA ALA A 40 4.65 -12.97 -4.01
C ALA A 40 4.75 -14.32 -4.73
N SER A 41 4.05 -15.35 -4.22
CA SER A 41 4.02 -16.66 -4.85
C SER A 41 3.33 -16.66 -6.21
N CYS A 42 2.52 -15.65 -6.49
CA CYS A 42 1.81 -15.50 -7.77
C CYS A 42 2.63 -14.75 -8.83
N LYS A 43 3.89 -14.43 -8.57
CA LYS A 43 4.72 -13.63 -9.48
C LYS A 43 4.70 -14.12 -10.92
N ALA A 44 4.76 -15.43 -11.13
CA ALA A 44 4.82 -16.01 -12.47
C ALA A 44 3.56 -15.79 -13.31
N ILE A 45 2.42 -15.58 -12.66
CA ILE A 45 1.13 -15.39 -13.35
C ILE A 45 0.67 -13.94 -13.39
N LEU A 46 1.41 -13.03 -12.76
CA LEU A 46 1.06 -11.60 -12.81
C LEU A 46 1.47 -11.02 -14.16
N PRO A 47 0.67 -10.08 -14.70
CA PRO A 47 1.11 -9.32 -15.88
C PRO A 47 2.34 -8.48 -15.52
N ARG A 48 3.20 -8.22 -16.51
CA ARG A 48 4.42 -7.44 -16.32
C ARG A 48 4.24 -5.98 -16.70
N SER A 49 3.06 -5.60 -17.14
CA SER A 49 2.72 -4.22 -17.51
C SER A 49 1.24 -4.02 -17.33
N GLY A 50 0.81 -2.78 -17.37
CA GLY A 50 -0.58 -2.41 -17.17
C GLY A 50 -0.81 -1.82 -15.78
N ARG A 51 -2.06 -1.63 -15.43
CA ARG A 51 -2.45 -0.96 -14.19
C ARG A 51 -2.93 -1.95 -13.14
N ALA A 52 -2.64 -1.64 -11.88
CA ALA A 52 -3.10 -2.42 -10.74
C ALA A 52 -3.67 -1.49 -9.67
N LEU A 53 -4.69 -1.96 -8.98
CA LEU A 53 -5.29 -1.26 -7.85
C LEU A 53 -5.03 -2.08 -6.58
N ALA A 54 -4.29 -1.49 -5.64
CA ALA A 54 -4.03 -2.10 -4.34
C ALA A 54 -4.95 -1.47 -3.30
N VAL A 55 -6.04 -2.15 -2.97
CA VAL A 55 -7.07 -1.65 -2.05
C VAL A 55 -6.68 -2.00 -0.62
N ALA A 56 -6.89 -1.04 0.30
CA ALA A 56 -6.52 -1.18 1.72
C ALA A 56 -5.04 -1.61 1.86
N ASP A 57 -4.18 -0.95 1.10
CA ASP A 57 -2.78 -1.32 0.94
C ASP A 57 -1.92 -0.99 2.17
N GLY A 58 -2.47 -0.24 3.13
CA GLY A 58 -1.75 0.13 4.35
C GLY A 58 -0.47 0.87 4.04
N GLU A 59 0.63 0.37 4.56
CA GLU A 59 1.96 0.97 4.43
C GLU A 59 2.65 0.64 3.10
N GLY A 60 1.94 0.02 2.16
CA GLY A 60 2.37 -0.12 0.78
C GLY A 60 3.20 -1.35 0.44
N ARG A 61 3.38 -2.29 1.36
CA ARG A 61 4.24 -3.45 1.10
C ARG A 61 3.84 -4.26 -0.14
N ASN A 62 2.54 -4.37 -0.41
CA ASN A 62 2.05 -5.09 -1.59
C ASN A 62 2.05 -4.20 -2.83
N GLY A 63 1.54 -2.97 -2.72
CA GLY A 63 1.49 -2.03 -3.84
C GLY A 63 2.88 -1.70 -4.38
N VAL A 64 3.83 -1.45 -3.50
CA VAL A 64 5.22 -1.17 -3.89
C VAL A 64 5.83 -2.38 -4.58
N TRP A 65 5.61 -3.59 -4.04
CA TRP A 65 6.12 -4.80 -4.68
C TRP A 65 5.52 -5.01 -6.07
N LEU A 66 4.21 -4.76 -6.24
CA LEU A 66 3.57 -4.82 -7.56
C LEU A 66 4.21 -3.84 -8.54
N ALA A 67 4.52 -2.63 -8.08
CA ALA A 67 5.20 -1.64 -8.91
C ALA A 67 6.60 -2.11 -9.30
N GLU A 68 7.31 -2.79 -8.40
CA GLU A 68 8.61 -3.39 -8.72
C GLU A 68 8.51 -4.48 -9.78
N GLN A 69 7.34 -5.09 -9.95
CA GLN A 69 7.10 -6.08 -11.01
C GLN A 69 6.78 -5.43 -12.37
N GLY A 70 6.72 -4.12 -12.44
CA GLY A 70 6.47 -3.40 -13.69
C GLY A 70 5.06 -2.86 -13.86
N LEU A 71 4.21 -3.01 -12.86
CA LEU A 71 2.83 -2.51 -12.92
C LEU A 71 2.75 -1.04 -12.53
N ASP A 72 1.80 -0.34 -13.12
CA ASP A 72 1.46 1.04 -12.75
C ASP A 72 0.40 0.97 -11.67
N VAL A 73 0.82 1.14 -10.42
CA VAL A 73 -0.02 0.84 -9.25
C VAL A 73 -0.65 2.08 -8.66
N VAL A 74 -1.96 1.99 -8.41
CA VAL A 74 -2.68 2.94 -7.55
C VAL A 74 -2.90 2.24 -6.21
N SER A 75 -2.32 2.79 -5.15
CA SER A 75 -2.44 2.28 -3.79
C SER A 75 -3.45 3.11 -3.02
N VAL A 76 -4.40 2.46 -2.37
CA VAL A 76 -5.50 3.12 -1.67
C VAL A 76 -5.54 2.68 -0.22
N ASP A 77 -5.53 3.65 0.68
CA ASP A 77 -5.75 3.42 2.10
C ASP A 77 -6.31 4.70 2.73
N PHE A 78 -7.08 4.56 3.81
CA PHE A 78 -7.69 5.72 4.46
C PHE A 78 -6.79 6.33 5.56
N SER A 79 -5.72 5.65 5.96
CA SER A 79 -4.81 6.15 7.01
C SER A 79 -3.76 7.08 6.42
N PRO A 80 -3.70 8.36 6.82
CA PRO A 80 -2.63 9.26 6.37
C PRO A 80 -1.23 8.78 6.75
N SER A 81 -1.06 8.20 7.94
CA SER A 81 0.23 7.66 8.36
C SER A 81 0.67 6.49 7.50
N ALA A 82 -0.26 5.59 7.16
CA ALA A 82 0.02 4.47 6.26
C ALA A 82 0.43 4.97 4.87
N GLN A 83 -0.30 5.94 4.33
CA GLN A 83 0.01 6.53 3.02
C GLN A 83 1.41 7.16 2.99
N LYS A 84 1.78 7.85 4.06
CA LYS A 84 3.10 8.46 4.18
C LYS A 84 4.20 7.39 4.12
N LYS A 85 4.00 6.29 4.81
CA LYS A 85 4.96 5.17 4.80
C LYS A 85 4.98 4.47 3.44
N ALA A 86 3.83 4.32 2.80
CA ALA A 86 3.76 3.74 1.46
C ALA A 86 4.55 4.57 0.46
N ARG A 87 4.43 5.90 0.51
CA ARG A 87 5.20 6.79 -0.35
C ARG A 87 6.70 6.70 -0.06
N ALA A 88 7.06 6.63 1.22
CA ALA A 88 8.47 6.49 1.63
C ALA A 88 9.05 5.17 1.13
N LEU A 89 8.30 4.07 1.25
CA LEU A 89 8.74 2.77 0.78
C LEU A 89 8.90 2.76 -0.74
N ALA A 90 7.97 3.37 -1.47
CA ALA A 90 8.06 3.50 -2.92
C ALA A 90 9.33 4.23 -3.33
N ARG A 91 9.66 5.33 -2.66
CA ARG A 91 10.90 6.08 -2.92
C ARG A 91 12.13 5.22 -2.61
N GLU A 92 12.12 4.52 -1.49
CA GLU A 92 13.23 3.63 -1.10
C GLU A 92 13.50 2.56 -2.16
N ARG A 93 12.45 2.04 -2.76
CA ARG A 93 12.52 0.97 -3.77
C ARG A 93 12.64 1.49 -5.21
N GLY A 94 12.63 2.80 -5.40
CA GLY A 94 12.81 3.41 -6.72
C GLY A 94 11.61 3.29 -7.65
N VAL A 95 10.44 3.24 -7.11
CA VAL A 95 9.21 3.13 -7.93
C VAL A 95 8.20 4.24 -7.67
#